data_e79fe0fe15750d70ead1d3782239f355
#
_entry.id   e79fe0fe15750d70ead1d3782239f355
#
_cell.length_a   1.000
_cell.length_b   1.000
_cell.length_c   1.000
_cell.angle_alpha   90.00
_cell.angle_beta   90.00
_cell.angle_gamma   90.00
#
_symmetry.space_group_name_H-M   'P 1'
#
loop_
_entity.id
_entity.type
_entity.pdbx_description
1 polymer ?
#
loop_
_entity_poly.entity_id
_entity_poly.type
_entity_poly.pdbx_seq_one_letter_code
_entity_poly.pdbx_strand_id
1 'polypeptide(L)'
;MRRRLTSMLFVLALLAAPAVHAVQPDEIMSDPVREARARDLSRELRCMVCQNQSIDDSDAPLARDLRLLVRERIAAGDSDNQVMDFLVARYGQFVLLKPRFERETLLLWLLPPLVLVGGGLALWLQARRRGKRNAEAAAGLTADEEARLVALMSSDVPPAQPSPQ
;
A
#
# COMPACT_ATOMS: atom_id res chain seq x y z
N MET A 1 36.32 -23.07 10.38
CA MET A 1 36.52 -21.62 10.40
C MET A 1 36.68 -21.04 8.98
N ARG A 2 37.56 -21.56 8.13
CA ARG A 2 37.81 -21.05 6.75
C ARG A 2 36.53 -20.95 5.88
N ARG A 3 35.65 -21.94 5.85
CA ARG A 3 34.39 -21.91 5.08
C ARG A 3 33.43 -20.80 5.50
N ARG A 4 33.34 -20.48 6.80
CA ARG A 4 32.48 -19.38 7.28
C ARG A 4 33.06 -18.01 6.92
N LEU A 5 34.40 -17.89 6.94
CA LEU A 5 35.08 -16.67 6.54
C LEU A 5 34.90 -16.39 5.02
N THR A 6 35.02 -17.43 4.19
CA THR A 6 34.81 -17.29 2.73
C THR A 6 33.36 -16.98 2.38
N SER A 7 32.38 -17.56 3.08
CA SER A 7 30.96 -17.22 2.88
C SER A 7 30.67 -15.76 3.30
N MET A 8 31.26 -15.30 4.41
CA MET A 8 31.08 -13.94 4.89
C MET A 8 31.72 -12.90 3.95
N LEU A 9 32.90 -13.20 3.41
CA LEU A 9 33.56 -12.37 2.40
C LEU A 9 32.77 -12.32 1.09
N PHE A 10 32.16 -13.44 0.67
CA PHE A 10 31.33 -13.48 -0.53
C PHE A 10 30.04 -12.67 -0.39
N VAL A 11 29.39 -12.75 0.77
CA VAL A 11 28.20 -11.91 1.09
C VAL A 11 28.57 -10.44 1.15
N LEU A 12 29.73 -10.10 1.75
CA LEU A 12 30.21 -8.72 1.82
C LEU A 12 30.54 -8.15 0.43
N ALA A 13 31.13 -8.98 -0.46
CA ALA A 13 31.41 -8.61 -1.83
C ALA A 13 30.14 -8.39 -2.67
N LEU A 14 29.07 -9.17 -2.45
CA LEU A 14 27.76 -8.97 -3.08
C LEU A 14 27.06 -7.68 -2.62
N LEU A 15 27.28 -7.27 -1.37
CA LEU A 15 26.74 -6.02 -0.83
C LEU A 15 27.50 -4.78 -1.29
N ALA A 16 28.73 -4.94 -1.82
CA ALA A 16 29.58 -3.88 -2.35
C ALA A 16 29.36 -3.61 -3.84
N ALA A 17 28.31 -4.19 -4.47
CA ALA A 17 28.01 -3.93 -5.86
C ALA A 17 27.79 -2.43 -6.10
N PRO A 18 28.50 -1.79 -7.08
CA PRO A 18 28.32 -0.37 -7.37
C PRO A 18 26.88 -0.14 -7.84
N ALA A 19 26.25 0.92 -7.34
CA ALA A 19 24.95 1.36 -7.83
C ALA A 19 25.11 1.76 -9.32
N VAL A 20 24.46 1.02 -10.20
CA VAL A 20 24.41 1.38 -11.63
C VAL A 20 23.48 2.57 -11.76
N HIS A 21 24.01 3.72 -12.17
CA HIS A 21 23.23 4.92 -12.43
C HIS A 21 22.81 4.93 -13.91
N ALA A 22 21.52 5.05 -14.17
CA ALA A 22 20.97 5.16 -15.52
C ALA A 22 21.25 6.54 -16.15
N VAL A 23 21.46 7.56 -15.33
CA VAL A 23 21.77 8.93 -15.78
C VAL A 23 23.23 9.03 -16.22
N GLN A 24 23.43 9.49 -17.44
CA GLN A 24 24.77 9.66 -18.04
C GLN A 24 25.43 10.96 -17.59
N PRO A 25 26.77 11.02 -17.48
CA PRO A 25 27.49 12.24 -17.05
C PRO A 25 27.25 13.45 -17.93
N ASP A 26 26.99 13.25 -19.22
CA ASP A 26 26.74 14.30 -20.21
C ASP A 26 25.33 14.91 -20.14
N GLU A 27 24.44 14.28 -19.38
CA GLU A 27 23.09 14.80 -19.11
C GLU A 27 23.04 15.79 -17.93
N ILE A 28 24.07 15.76 -17.06
CA ILE A 28 24.06 16.44 -15.76
C ILE A 28 24.18 17.96 -15.97
N MET A 29 23.29 18.71 -15.32
CA MET A 29 23.34 20.16 -15.29
C MET A 29 24.56 20.66 -14.48
N SER A 30 25.15 21.77 -14.88
CA SER A 30 26.28 22.39 -14.15
C SER A 30 25.90 22.93 -12.77
N ASP A 31 24.64 23.28 -12.58
CA ASP A 31 24.09 23.74 -11.29
C ASP A 31 23.58 22.53 -10.49
N PRO A 32 24.20 22.19 -9.35
CA PRO A 32 23.82 21.02 -8.57
C PRO A 32 22.40 21.13 -7.96
N VAL A 33 21.91 22.33 -7.70
CA VAL A 33 20.54 22.54 -7.17
C VAL A 33 19.52 22.23 -8.25
N ARG A 34 19.74 22.72 -9.48
CA ARG A 34 18.88 22.42 -10.62
C ARG A 34 18.94 20.96 -11.01
N GLU A 35 20.10 20.34 -10.93
CA GLU A 35 20.25 18.90 -11.20
C GLU A 35 19.49 18.05 -10.18
N ALA A 36 19.60 18.35 -8.88
CA ALA A 36 18.83 17.66 -7.84
C ALA A 36 17.32 17.75 -8.13
N ARG A 37 16.83 18.95 -8.49
CA ARG A 37 15.45 19.19 -8.85
C ARG A 37 15.04 18.40 -10.11
N ALA A 38 15.90 18.35 -11.13
CA ALA A 38 15.65 17.58 -12.34
C ALA A 38 15.52 16.07 -12.05
N ARG A 39 16.36 15.54 -11.17
CA ARG A 39 16.30 14.15 -10.75
C ARG A 39 15.05 13.85 -9.93
N ASP A 40 14.63 14.75 -9.04
CA ASP A 40 13.41 14.57 -8.26
C ASP A 40 12.18 14.49 -9.18
N LEU A 41 12.06 15.39 -10.17
CA LEU A 41 11.00 15.34 -11.16
C LEU A 41 11.08 14.07 -12.03
N SER A 42 12.28 13.65 -12.41
CA SER A 42 12.50 12.44 -13.22
C SER A 42 12.06 11.16 -12.51
N ARG A 43 12.13 11.11 -11.18
CA ARG A 43 11.62 9.97 -10.37
C ARG A 43 10.10 9.88 -10.35
N GLU A 44 9.40 10.97 -10.63
CA GLU A 44 7.94 11.02 -10.70
C GLU A 44 7.40 10.72 -12.10
N LEU A 45 8.28 10.67 -13.11
CA LEU A 45 7.94 10.43 -14.49
C LEU A 45 8.21 8.99 -14.90
N ARG A 46 7.28 8.40 -15.63
CA ARG A 46 7.33 7.02 -16.11
C ARG A 46 8.08 6.90 -17.42
N CYS A 47 8.96 5.93 -17.51
CA CYS A 47 9.49 5.46 -18.79
C CYS A 47 8.40 4.66 -19.52
N MET A 48 7.91 5.18 -20.64
CA MET A 48 6.76 4.59 -21.35
C MET A 48 7.10 3.29 -22.10
N VAL A 49 8.37 2.97 -22.28
CA VAL A 49 8.85 1.74 -22.95
C VAL A 49 9.43 0.72 -21.96
N CYS A 50 9.42 1.04 -20.65
CA CYS A 50 9.95 0.20 -19.59
C CYS A 50 8.81 -0.39 -18.73
N GLN A 51 9.12 -1.43 -17.94
CA GLN A 51 8.15 -2.05 -17.04
C GLN A 51 7.91 -1.17 -15.80
N ASN A 52 7.23 -0.03 -15.98
CA ASN A 52 6.81 0.85 -14.88
C ASN A 52 7.96 1.52 -14.09
N GLN A 53 9.17 1.59 -14.65
CA GLN A 53 10.31 2.31 -14.07
C GLN A 53 10.16 3.82 -14.24
N SER A 54 10.84 4.58 -13.35
CA SER A 54 11.03 6.01 -13.55
C SER A 54 12.01 6.29 -14.71
N ILE A 55 11.94 7.49 -15.28
CA ILE A 55 12.95 7.89 -16.26
C ILE A 55 14.32 8.13 -15.60
N ASP A 56 14.39 8.34 -14.29
CA ASP A 56 15.67 8.48 -13.55
C ASP A 56 16.39 7.14 -13.41
N ASP A 57 15.64 6.03 -13.37
CA ASP A 57 16.17 4.68 -13.15
C ASP A 57 16.33 3.87 -14.45
N SER A 58 15.85 4.40 -15.58
CA SER A 58 15.85 3.71 -16.87
C SER A 58 16.99 4.22 -17.78
N ASP A 59 17.72 3.29 -18.39
CA ASP A 59 18.75 3.53 -19.41
C ASP A 59 18.20 3.52 -20.85
N ALA A 60 16.88 3.36 -21.04
CA ALA A 60 16.25 3.38 -22.35
C ALA A 60 16.47 4.74 -23.05
N PRO A 61 16.66 4.75 -24.39
CA PRO A 61 16.86 6.00 -25.13
C PRO A 61 15.75 7.03 -24.90
N LEU A 62 14.48 6.59 -24.88
CA LEU A 62 13.33 7.46 -24.61
C LEU A 62 13.37 8.06 -23.20
N ALA A 63 13.83 7.31 -22.20
CA ALA A 63 13.99 7.84 -20.84
C ALA A 63 15.04 8.94 -20.79
N ARG A 64 16.14 8.77 -21.53
CA ARG A 64 17.18 9.80 -21.70
C ARG A 64 16.61 11.06 -22.34
N ASP A 65 15.87 10.93 -23.43
CA ASP A 65 15.26 12.08 -24.11
C ASP A 65 14.32 12.86 -23.19
N LEU A 66 13.52 12.14 -22.40
CA LEU A 66 12.63 12.76 -21.41
C LEU A 66 13.43 13.46 -20.29
N ARG A 67 14.53 12.86 -19.80
CA ARG A 67 15.39 13.50 -18.79
C ARG A 67 16.03 14.78 -19.31
N LEU A 68 16.48 14.79 -20.57
CA LEU A 68 17.02 15.99 -21.22
C LEU A 68 15.95 17.07 -21.36
N LEU A 69 14.73 16.69 -21.75
CA LEU A 69 13.60 17.61 -21.87
C LEU A 69 13.22 18.23 -20.52
N VAL A 70 13.22 17.46 -19.42
CA VAL A 70 13.03 17.99 -18.06
C VAL A 70 14.07 19.05 -17.73
N ARG A 71 15.35 18.77 -18.00
CA ARG A 71 16.47 19.70 -17.75
C ARG A 71 16.36 20.96 -18.60
N GLU A 72 15.98 20.83 -19.85
CA GLU A 72 15.72 21.96 -20.75
C GLU A 72 14.65 22.90 -20.21
N ARG A 73 13.52 22.34 -19.74
CA ARG A 73 12.43 23.12 -19.18
C ARG A 73 12.83 23.83 -17.87
N ILE A 74 13.58 23.15 -17.00
CA ILE A 74 14.13 23.74 -15.79
C ILE A 74 15.12 24.86 -16.13
N ALA A 75 15.97 24.68 -17.15
CA ALA A 75 16.90 25.71 -17.59
C ALA A 75 16.17 26.94 -18.16
N ALA A 76 15.01 26.73 -18.80
CA ALA A 76 14.14 27.81 -19.28
C ALA A 76 13.45 28.59 -18.16
N GLY A 77 13.53 28.09 -16.88
CA GLY A 77 12.96 28.77 -15.71
C GLY A 77 11.57 28.28 -15.29
N ASP A 78 11.09 27.20 -15.86
CA ASP A 78 9.78 26.64 -15.51
C ASP A 78 9.75 26.13 -14.06
N SER A 79 8.60 26.31 -13.42
CA SER A 79 8.30 25.67 -12.14
C SER A 79 8.06 24.16 -12.31
N ASP A 80 8.11 23.38 -11.19
CA ASP A 80 7.89 21.92 -11.22
C ASP A 80 6.55 21.56 -11.84
N ASN A 81 5.49 22.29 -11.48
CA ASN A 81 4.17 22.08 -12.04
C ASN A 81 4.12 22.36 -13.55
N GLN A 82 4.77 23.42 -14.00
CA GLN A 82 4.84 23.75 -15.44
C GLN A 82 5.59 22.68 -16.25
N VAL A 83 6.71 22.16 -15.71
CA VAL A 83 7.44 21.05 -16.35
C VAL A 83 6.54 19.82 -16.46
N MET A 84 5.86 19.45 -15.37
CA MET A 84 4.98 18.29 -15.35
C MET A 84 3.76 18.48 -16.26
N ASP A 85 3.14 19.67 -16.28
CA ASP A 85 2.01 19.99 -17.14
C ASP A 85 2.40 19.93 -18.62
N PHE A 86 3.58 20.43 -18.96
CA PHE A 86 4.11 20.35 -20.31
C PHE A 86 4.26 18.89 -20.78
N LEU A 87 4.81 18.01 -19.93
CA LEU A 87 4.96 16.59 -20.24
C LEU A 87 3.62 15.86 -20.33
N VAL A 88 2.69 16.17 -19.42
CA VAL A 88 1.32 15.61 -19.46
C VAL A 88 0.58 16.05 -20.72
N ALA A 89 0.68 17.31 -21.12
CA ALA A 89 0.06 17.82 -22.35
C ALA A 89 0.58 17.13 -23.61
N ARG A 90 1.86 16.70 -23.61
CA ARG A 90 2.50 16.10 -24.77
C ARG A 90 2.37 14.56 -24.80
N TYR A 91 2.44 13.91 -23.65
CA TYR A 91 2.51 12.44 -23.54
C TYR A 91 1.29 11.82 -22.82
N GLY A 92 0.40 12.66 -22.31
CA GLY A 92 -0.79 12.23 -21.56
C GLY A 92 -0.50 11.95 -20.09
N GLN A 93 -1.56 11.73 -19.31
CA GLN A 93 -1.49 11.46 -17.86
C GLN A 93 -0.67 10.21 -17.51
N PHE A 94 -0.52 9.27 -18.46
CA PHE A 94 0.23 8.04 -18.25
C PHE A 94 1.74 8.27 -18.03
N VAL A 95 2.26 9.44 -18.41
CA VAL A 95 3.67 9.81 -18.14
C VAL A 95 3.95 9.98 -16.65
N LEU A 96 2.92 10.16 -15.83
CA LEU A 96 3.06 10.28 -14.38
C LEU A 96 3.10 8.90 -13.72
N LEU A 97 4.07 8.66 -12.83
CA LEU A 97 4.12 7.46 -12.01
C LEU A 97 3.11 7.49 -10.87
N LYS A 98 2.83 8.69 -10.37
CA LYS A 98 1.84 8.91 -9.30
C LYS A 98 0.69 9.74 -9.83
N PRO A 99 -0.56 9.31 -9.64
CA PRO A 99 -1.71 10.13 -10.01
C PRO A 99 -1.71 11.43 -9.17
N ARG A 100 -1.96 12.55 -9.83
CA ARG A 100 -2.11 13.85 -9.16
C ARG A 100 -3.43 13.92 -8.41
N PHE A 101 -3.50 14.81 -7.41
CA PHE A 101 -4.75 15.17 -6.73
C PHE A 101 -5.60 16.06 -7.64
N GLU A 102 -6.33 15.43 -8.57
CA GLU A 102 -7.27 16.08 -9.48
C GLU A 102 -8.68 15.58 -9.19
N ARG A 103 -9.68 16.24 -9.77
CA ARG A 103 -11.09 15.86 -9.54
C ARG A 103 -11.36 14.42 -9.96
N GLU A 104 -10.73 13.97 -11.06
CA GLU A 104 -10.87 12.62 -11.59
C GLU A 104 -10.23 11.55 -10.68
N THR A 105 -9.18 11.91 -9.94
CA THR A 105 -8.48 10.98 -9.04
C THR A 105 -8.92 11.10 -7.58
N LEU A 106 -9.83 12.04 -7.27
CA LEU A 106 -10.28 12.30 -5.90
C LEU A 106 -10.94 11.08 -5.27
N LEU A 107 -11.69 10.31 -6.05
CA LEU A 107 -12.30 9.06 -5.60
C LEU A 107 -11.25 8.01 -5.21
N LEU A 108 -10.15 7.93 -5.95
CA LEU A 108 -9.04 7.01 -5.68
C LEU A 108 -8.39 7.29 -4.31
N TRP A 109 -8.30 8.56 -3.94
CA TRP A 109 -7.69 8.98 -2.68
C TRP A 109 -8.64 8.92 -1.50
N LEU A 110 -9.93 9.19 -1.71
CA LEU A 110 -10.94 9.21 -0.63
C LEU A 110 -11.53 7.84 -0.32
N LEU A 111 -11.58 6.93 -1.30
CA LEU A 111 -12.20 5.61 -1.13
C LEU A 111 -11.53 4.77 -0.03
N PRO A 112 -10.19 4.61 0.02
CA PRO A 112 -9.55 3.81 1.06
C PRO A 112 -9.84 4.28 2.49
N PRO A 113 -9.63 5.56 2.83
CA PRO A 113 -9.95 6.05 4.18
C PRO A 113 -11.44 5.96 4.50
N LEU A 114 -12.34 6.19 3.53
CA LEU A 114 -13.79 6.08 3.73
C LEU A 114 -14.21 4.64 4.03
N VAL A 115 -13.67 3.65 3.30
CA VAL A 115 -13.92 2.22 3.56
C VAL A 115 -13.36 1.82 4.93
N LEU A 116 -12.19 2.31 5.29
CA LEU A 116 -11.55 1.99 6.57
C LEU A 116 -12.35 2.57 7.75
N VAL A 117 -12.77 3.82 7.66
CA VAL A 117 -13.59 4.48 8.69
C VAL A 117 -14.98 3.86 8.76
N GLY A 118 -15.64 3.66 7.60
CA GLY A 118 -16.98 3.08 7.54
C GLY A 118 -17.00 1.62 8.02
N GLY A 119 -16.04 0.82 7.56
CA GLY A 119 -15.88 -0.58 8.00
C GLY A 119 -15.53 -0.68 9.48
N GLY A 120 -14.60 0.15 9.95
CA GLY A 120 -14.25 0.21 11.38
C GLY A 120 -15.42 0.59 12.27
N LEU A 121 -16.21 1.59 11.86
CA LEU A 121 -17.41 2.00 12.57
C LEU A 121 -18.46 0.88 12.58
N ALA A 122 -18.69 0.23 11.44
CA ALA A 122 -19.64 -0.89 11.35
C ALA A 122 -19.23 -2.05 12.26
N LEU A 123 -17.95 -2.43 12.27
CA LEU A 123 -17.43 -3.47 13.16
C LEU A 123 -17.55 -3.09 14.63
N TRP A 124 -17.26 -1.83 14.97
CA TRP A 124 -17.40 -1.34 16.34
C TRP A 124 -18.85 -1.35 16.82
N LEU A 125 -19.80 -0.90 15.97
CA LEU A 125 -21.23 -0.95 16.28
C LEU A 125 -21.71 -2.40 16.44
N GLN A 126 -21.24 -3.32 15.57
CA GLN A 126 -21.56 -4.73 15.66
C GLN A 126 -21.01 -5.37 16.94
N ALA A 127 -19.76 -5.06 17.30
CA ALA A 127 -19.13 -5.54 18.53
C ALA A 127 -19.91 -5.04 19.78
N ARG A 128 -20.31 -3.77 19.80
CA ARG A 128 -21.15 -3.22 20.86
C ARG A 128 -22.50 -3.94 20.97
N ARG A 129 -23.16 -4.24 19.83
CA ARG A 129 -24.44 -4.98 19.82
C ARG A 129 -24.26 -6.41 20.31
N ARG A 130 -23.18 -7.09 19.93
CA ARG A 130 -22.84 -8.45 20.40
C ARG A 130 -22.54 -8.46 21.90
N GLY A 131 -21.79 -7.46 22.40
CA GLY A 131 -21.51 -7.32 23.82
C GLY A 131 -22.78 -7.21 24.68
N LYS A 132 -23.80 -6.43 24.24
CA LYS A 132 -25.08 -6.32 24.90
C LYS A 132 -25.85 -7.65 24.89
N ARG A 133 -25.93 -8.34 23.76
CA ARG A 133 -26.57 -9.65 23.64
C ARG A 133 -25.91 -10.72 24.51
N ASN A 134 -24.59 -10.72 24.56
CA ASN A 134 -23.84 -11.66 25.40
C ASN A 134 -24.03 -11.35 26.91
N ALA A 135 -24.18 -10.09 27.29
CA ALA A 135 -24.48 -9.70 28.67
C ALA A 135 -25.91 -10.10 29.06
N GLU A 136 -26.87 -9.98 28.15
CA GLU A 136 -28.25 -10.46 28.37
C GLU A 136 -28.32 -12.01 28.43
N ALA A 137 -27.55 -12.70 27.59
CA ALA A 137 -27.43 -14.16 27.60
C ALA A 137 -26.64 -14.71 28.81
N ALA A 138 -25.76 -13.89 29.39
CA ALA A 138 -25.02 -14.24 30.63
C ALA A 138 -25.79 -13.87 31.94
N ALA A 139 -26.82 -13.05 31.84
CA ALA A 139 -27.79 -12.90 32.90
C ALA A 139 -28.51 -14.25 33.03
N GLY A 140 -28.22 -15.00 34.08
CA GLY A 140 -28.69 -16.37 34.27
C GLY A 140 -30.17 -16.57 33.95
N LEU A 141 -30.55 -17.84 33.74
CA LEU A 141 -31.94 -18.24 33.50
C LEU A 141 -32.90 -17.57 34.49
N THR A 142 -34.00 -17.07 33.99
CA THR A 142 -35.07 -16.58 34.85
C THR A 142 -35.67 -17.75 35.66
N ALA A 143 -36.24 -17.50 36.81
CA ALA A 143 -36.84 -18.52 37.64
C ALA A 143 -37.87 -19.42 36.90
N ASP A 144 -38.59 -18.84 35.93
CA ASP A 144 -39.52 -19.57 35.05
C ASP A 144 -38.80 -20.47 34.02
N GLU A 145 -37.65 -20.03 33.49
CA GLU A 145 -36.85 -20.83 32.57
C GLU A 145 -36.14 -21.98 33.29
N GLU A 146 -35.68 -21.75 34.52
CA GLU A 146 -35.10 -22.77 35.38
C GLU A 146 -36.15 -23.83 35.75
N ALA A 147 -37.37 -23.43 36.11
CA ALA A 147 -38.47 -24.33 36.38
C ALA A 147 -38.85 -25.17 35.15
N ARG A 148 -38.89 -24.58 33.96
CA ARG A 148 -39.14 -25.30 32.69
C ARG A 148 -38.03 -26.29 32.37
N LEU A 149 -36.77 -25.90 32.57
CA LEU A 149 -35.61 -26.75 32.33
C LEU A 149 -35.61 -27.97 33.24
N VAL A 150 -35.93 -27.79 34.53
CA VAL A 150 -36.12 -28.90 35.51
C VAL A 150 -37.26 -29.80 35.09
N ALA A 151 -38.39 -29.25 34.65
CA ALA A 151 -39.54 -30.03 34.19
C ALA A 151 -39.23 -30.88 32.96
N LEU A 152 -38.49 -30.33 32.00
CA LEU A 152 -38.06 -31.05 30.81
C LEU A 152 -37.04 -32.15 31.13
N MET A 153 -36.09 -31.89 32.00
CA MET A 153 -35.09 -32.88 32.44
C MET A 153 -35.74 -34.02 33.26
N SER A 154 -36.81 -33.75 34.03
CA SER A 154 -37.52 -34.78 34.75
C SER A 154 -38.43 -35.64 33.87
N SER A 155 -38.91 -35.09 32.73
CA SER A 155 -39.72 -35.86 31.76
C SER A 155 -38.91 -36.79 30.86
N ASP A 156 -37.59 -36.53 30.71
CA ASP A 156 -36.72 -37.32 29.85
C ASP A 156 -35.97 -38.47 30.58
N VAL A 157 -36.25 -38.68 31.87
CA VAL A 157 -35.71 -39.83 32.62
C VAL A 157 -36.57 -41.06 32.33
N PRO A 158 -36.10 -42.05 31.56
CA PRO A 158 -36.83 -43.29 31.35
C PRO A 158 -36.99 -44.00 32.69
N PRO A 159 -38.15 -44.65 32.98
CA PRO A 159 -38.32 -45.39 34.21
C PRO A 159 -37.29 -46.50 34.36
N ALA A 160 -36.60 -46.52 35.49
CA ALA A 160 -35.55 -47.48 35.75
C ALA A 160 -36.14 -48.90 35.58
N GLN A 161 -35.67 -49.64 34.58
CA GLN A 161 -36.02 -51.02 34.39
C GLN A 161 -35.52 -51.86 35.62
N PRO A 162 -36.33 -52.61 36.29
CA PRO A 162 -35.87 -53.49 37.35
C PRO A 162 -35.02 -54.60 36.74
N SER A 163 -33.84 -54.80 37.29
CA SER A 163 -32.91 -55.86 36.88
C SER A 163 -33.54 -57.23 37.10
N PRO A 164 -33.53 -58.16 36.17
CA PRO A 164 -33.97 -59.52 36.39
C PRO A 164 -32.99 -60.22 37.33
N GLN A 165 -33.58 -60.84 38.41
CA GLN A 165 -32.86 -61.74 39.35
C GLN A 165 -32.59 -63.06 38.69
#